data_c98728c234d1a2039283f151055660dd
#
_entry.id   c98728c234d1a2039283f151055660dd
#
_cell.length_a   1.000
_cell.length_b   1.000
_cell.length_c   1.000
_cell.angle_alpha   90.00
_cell.angle_beta   90.00
_cell.angle_gamma   90.00
#
_symmetry.space_group_name_H-M   'P 1'
#
loop_
_entity.id
_entity.type
_entity.pdbx_description
1 polymer ?
#
loop_
_entity_poly.entity_id
_entity_poly.type
_entity_poly.pdbx_seq_one_letter_code
_entity_poly.pdbx_strand_id
1 'polypeptide(L)'
;TISVDERKKNLKKLKSTIKKYENDIIHALELDLGKHIFESYSNEVGFVYSSIDYTIKNIKKWTKVKRVKNDLAQLPGKSYIYKCHYGSVLIIGPYNYPFQLLIEPLVGAIAGGNTVVLKPSEYTVNLEKVIIKMIKDAFNEEYIAVVSGDYQVNSALLDLEFDYIFFTGSVNVGKIVMEKASKNLIPITLELGGKSPVIVDNSANLKISAKRIMWGKLINAGQTCVAPDYVLAHEDIYDDLVKEFIKVIKEFYGEDITNNKEFGRIVNDKHMNRLKNILEHDKNKIVYGGEIDFENRFISPTILKNVDLN
;
A
#
# COMPACT_ATOMS: atom_id res chain seq x y z
N THR A 1 -24.31 -14.66 -10.90
CA THR A 1 -23.11 -14.04 -11.54
C THR A 1 -23.44 -12.59 -11.88
N ILE A 2 -22.67 -11.63 -11.38
CA ILE A 2 -22.85 -10.19 -11.65
C ILE A 2 -22.40 -9.90 -13.09
N SER A 3 -23.27 -9.29 -13.92
CA SER A 3 -22.94 -8.95 -15.30
C SER A 3 -21.81 -7.91 -15.41
N VAL A 4 -21.10 -7.88 -16.55
CA VAL A 4 -20.02 -6.90 -16.76
C VAL A 4 -20.53 -5.46 -16.71
N ASP A 5 -21.75 -5.21 -17.20
CA ASP A 5 -22.33 -3.87 -17.17
C ASP A 5 -22.73 -3.45 -15.73
N GLU A 6 -23.18 -4.37 -14.90
CA GLU A 6 -23.43 -4.13 -13.48
C GLU A 6 -22.13 -3.87 -12.70
N ARG A 7 -21.05 -4.64 -12.97
CA ARG A 7 -19.71 -4.39 -12.40
C ARG A 7 -19.21 -2.98 -12.76
N LYS A 8 -19.41 -2.53 -14.00
CA LYS A 8 -19.08 -1.16 -14.42
C LYS A 8 -19.89 -0.11 -13.67
N LYS A 9 -21.18 -0.37 -13.47
CA LYS A 9 -22.07 0.53 -12.70
C LYS A 9 -21.59 0.62 -11.25
N ASN A 10 -21.21 -0.50 -10.63
CA ASN A 10 -20.67 -0.53 -9.27
C ASN A 10 -19.32 0.20 -9.15
N LEU A 11 -18.42 0.06 -10.12
CA LEU A 11 -17.17 0.82 -10.18
C LEU A 11 -17.41 2.34 -10.30
N LYS A 12 -18.38 2.76 -11.14
CA LYS A 12 -18.76 4.17 -11.25
C LYS A 12 -19.37 4.70 -9.96
N LYS A 13 -20.19 3.87 -9.27
CA LYS A 13 -20.78 4.19 -7.98
C LYS A 13 -19.69 4.36 -6.92
N LEU A 14 -18.72 3.43 -6.85
CA LEU A 14 -17.56 3.56 -5.97
C LEU A 14 -16.82 4.89 -6.23
N LYS A 15 -16.49 5.20 -7.49
CA LYS A 15 -15.81 6.45 -7.84
C LYS A 15 -16.58 7.70 -7.39
N SER A 16 -17.89 7.75 -7.65
CA SER A 16 -18.72 8.89 -7.25
C SER A 16 -18.83 9.04 -5.73
N THR A 17 -18.87 7.92 -5.01
CA THR A 17 -18.88 7.94 -3.54
C THR A 17 -17.54 8.37 -2.97
N ILE A 18 -16.41 7.88 -3.51
CA ILE A 18 -15.08 8.37 -3.12
C ILE A 18 -15.00 9.88 -3.31
N LYS A 19 -15.50 10.41 -4.44
CA LYS A 19 -15.52 11.85 -4.69
C LYS A 19 -16.33 12.64 -3.66
N LYS A 20 -17.45 12.08 -3.19
CA LYS A 20 -18.28 12.68 -2.12
C LYS A 20 -17.52 12.76 -0.79
N TYR A 21 -16.68 11.77 -0.48
CA TYR A 21 -15.92 11.65 0.78
C TYR A 21 -14.45 12.10 0.66
N GLU A 22 -14.02 12.67 -0.47
CA GLU A 22 -12.62 12.98 -0.77
C GLU A 22 -11.96 13.85 0.32
N ASN A 23 -12.63 14.92 0.75
CA ASN A 23 -12.11 15.79 1.80
C ASN A 23 -12.03 15.08 3.16
N ASP A 24 -12.99 14.24 3.49
CA ASP A 24 -12.99 13.46 4.73
C ASP A 24 -11.85 12.44 4.73
N ILE A 25 -11.57 11.80 3.58
CA ILE A 25 -10.45 10.87 3.40
C ILE A 25 -9.12 11.59 3.58
N ILE A 26 -8.92 12.73 2.91
CA ILE A 26 -7.68 13.52 2.99
C ILE A 26 -7.45 13.99 4.43
N HIS A 27 -8.48 14.50 5.09
CA HIS A 27 -8.37 14.94 6.49
C HIS A 27 -8.07 13.78 7.45
N ALA A 28 -8.67 12.61 7.24
CA ALA A 28 -8.38 11.44 8.05
C ALA A 28 -6.93 10.95 7.87
N LEU A 29 -6.38 11.01 6.66
CA LEU A 29 -4.97 10.69 6.38
C LEU A 29 -4.01 11.68 7.04
N GLU A 30 -4.37 12.96 7.10
CA GLU A 30 -3.63 13.97 7.85
C GLU A 30 -3.61 13.64 9.35
N LEU A 31 -4.77 13.33 9.95
CA LEU A 31 -4.87 13.00 11.38
C LEU A 31 -4.12 11.70 11.75
N ASP A 32 -4.22 10.67 10.93
CA ASP A 32 -3.63 9.36 11.22
C ASP A 32 -2.13 9.29 10.96
N LEU A 33 -1.65 9.89 9.87
CA LEU A 33 -0.28 9.75 9.35
C LEU A 33 0.46 11.08 9.14
N GLY A 34 -0.16 12.23 9.44
CA GLY A 34 0.40 13.54 9.14
C GLY A 34 0.64 13.77 7.65
N LYS A 35 -0.08 13.07 6.77
CA LYS A 35 0.09 13.20 5.33
C LYS A 35 -0.40 14.55 4.83
N HIS A 36 0.47 15.27 4.11
CA HIS A 36 0.06 16.47 3.39
C HIS A 36 -0.99 16.16 2.33
N ILE A 37 -1.86 17.14 2.02
CA ILE A 37 -2.93 16.98 1.02
C ILE A 37 -2.41 16.50 -0.34
N PHE A 38 -1.23 16.96 -0.76
CA PHE A 38 -0.61 16.53 -2.02
C PHE A 38 -0.29 15.03 -2.01
N GLU A 39 0.32 14.51 -0.95
CA GLU A 39 0.59 13.06 -0.81
C GLU A 39 -0.70 12.25 -0.70
N SER A 40 -1.66 12.70 0.11
CA SER A 40 -2.95 12.04 0.27
C SER A 40 -3.71 11.93 -1.05
N TYR A 41 -3.67 12.99 -1.87
CA TYR A 41 -4.31 12.94 -3.18
C TYR A 41 -3.52 12.13 -4.19
N SER A 42 -2.22 12.43 -4.40
CA SER A 42 -1.43 11.83 -5.48
C SER A 42 -1.20 10.33 -5.29
N ASN A 43 -0.95 9.90 -4.04
CA ASN A 43 -0.54 8.53 -3.76
C ASN A 43 -1.70 7.64 -3.29
N GLU A 44 -2.84 8.22 -2.91
CA GLU A 44 -3.99 7.43 -2.45
C GLU A 44 -5.24 7.69 -3.31
N VAL A 45 -5.89 8.83 -3.17
CA VAL A 45 -7.20 9.07 -3.81
C VAL A 45 -7.10 9.14 -5.33
N GLY A 46 -6.17 9.93 -5.86
CA GLY A 46 -5.98 10.12 -7.31
C GLY A 46 -5.52 8.85 -8.01
N PHE A 47 -4.70 8.05 -7.34
CA PHE A 47 -4.30 6.73 -7.82
C PHE A 47 -5.52 5.82 -8.02
N VAL A 48 -6.39 5.72 -7.00
CA VAL A 48 -7.62 4.92 -7.07
C VAL A 48 -8.56 5.40 -8.17
N TYR A 49 -8.70 6.71 -8.38
CA TYR A 49 -9.49 7.22 -9.51
C TYR A 49 -8.98 6.73 -10.86
N SER A 50 -7.66 6.82 -11.05
CA SER A 50 -7.01 6.38 -12.29
C SER A 50 -7.22 4.88 -12.52
N SER A 51 -7.11 4.08 -11.47
CA SER A 51 -7.32 2.63 -11.51
C SER A 51 -8.77 2.27 -11.83
N ILE A 52 -9.74 2.93 -11.20
CA ILE A 52 -11.16 2.72 -11.53
C ILE A 52 -11.43 3.04 -13.00
N ASP A 53 -10.95 4.17 -13.52
CA ASP A 53 -11.16 4.56 -14.92
C ASP A 53 -10.52 3.56 -15.88
N TYR A 54 -9.30 3.14 -15.58
CA TYR A 54 -8.60 2.12 -16.36
C TYR A 54 -9.36 0.79 -16.37
N THR A 55 -9.87 0.37 -15.22
CA THR A 55 -10.64 -0.86 -15.06
C THR A 55 -11.96 -0.80 -15.84
N ILE A 56 -12.73 0.30 -15.73
CA ILE A 56 -13.97 0.49 -16.48
C ILE A 56 -13.73 0.42 -17.99
N LYS A 57 -12.62 0.99 -18.47
CA LYS A 57 -12.25 0.98 -19.88
C LYS A 57 -11.92 -0.43 -20.39
N ASN A 58 -11.27 -1.25 -19.57
CA ASN A 58 -10.69 -2.51 -20.01
C ASN A 58 -11.50 -3.77 -19.64
N ILE A 59 -12.42 -3.70 -18.66
CA ILE A 59 -13.11 -4.86 -18.11
C ILE A 59 -13.81 -5.73 -19.17
N LYS A 60 -14.45 -5.15 -20.20
CA LYS A 60 -15.05 -5.91 -21.31
C LYS A 60 -14.02 -6.73 -22.08
N LYS A 61 -12.80 -6.20 -22.26
CA LYS A 61 -11.69 -6.91 -22.92
C LYS A 61 -11.18 -8.05 -22.03
N TRP A 62 -11.02 -7.79 -20.74
CA TRP A 62 -10.49 -8.77 -19.79
C TRP A 62 -11.42 -9.96 -19.56
N THR A 63 -12.72 -9.74 -19.60
CA THR A 63 -13.74 -10.78 -19.38
C THR A 63 -14.14 -11.52 -20.65
N LYS A 64 -13.59 -11.15 -21.82
CA LYS A 64 -13.90 -11.79 -23.09
C LYS A 64 -13.46 -13.26 -23.08
N VAL A 65 -14.37 -14.14 -23.49
CA VAL A 65 -14.09 -15.56 -23.72
C VAL A 65 -13.00 -15.70 -24.79
N LYS A 66 -11.99 -16.51 -24.51
CA LYS A 66 -10.87 -16.75 -25.42
C LYS A 66 -10.98 -18.17 -26.00
N ARG A 67 -11.14 -18.27 -27.33
CA ARG A 67 -11.00 -19.55 -28.02
C ARG A 67 -9.51 -19.94 -28.04
N VAL A 68 -9.22 -21.21 -27.77
CA VAL A 68 -7.88 -21.80 -27.86
C VAL A 68 -7.85 -22.92 -28.90
N LYS A 69 -6.65 -23.28 -29.38
CA LYS A 69 -6.46 -24.38 -30.32
C LYS A 69 -6.69 -25.71 -29.62
N ASN A 70 -7.26 -26.65 -30.35
CA ASN A 70 -7.38 -28.03 -29.92
C ASN A 70 -6.26 -28.87 -30.55
N ASP A 71 -5.91 -29.95 -29.89
CA ASP A 71 -5.13 -31.02 -30.50
C ASP A 71 -5.95 -31.78 -31.56
N LEU A 72 -5.27 -32.43 -32.52
CA LEU A 72 -5.90 -33.18 -33.57
C LEU A 72 -6.89 -34.24 -33.07
N ALA A 73 -6.57 -34.89 -31.96
CA ALA A 73 -7.42 -35.90 -31.31
C ALA A 73 -8.76 -35.36 -30.79
N GLN A 74 -8.87 -34.04 -30.60
CA GLN A 74 -10.08 -33.36 -30.09
C GLN A 74 -10.94 -32.73 -31.20
N LEU A 75 -10.53 -32.85 -32.47
CA LEU A 75 -11.32 -32.34 -33.60
C LEU A 75 -12.54 -33.23 -33.85
N PRO A 76 -13.68 -32.61 -34.21
CA PRO A 76 -13.96 -31.21 -34.53
C PRO A 76 -14.35 -30.30 -33.36
N GLY A 77 -14.02 -30.69 -32.14
CA GLY A 77 -14.34 -29.92 -30.91
C GLY A 77 -13.78 -28.50 -30.93
N LYS A 78 -14.30 -27.66 -30.03
CA LYS A 78 -13.86 -26.28 -29.84
C LYS A 78 -13.61 -26.05 -28.34
N SER A 79 -12.43 -25.53 -27.98
CA SER A 79 -12.06 -25.23 -26.59
C SER A 79 -12.01 -23.74 -26.33
N TYR A 80 -12.43 -23.34 -25.11
CA TYR A 80 -12.53 -21.95 -24.69
C TYR A 80 -12.02 -21.79 -23.28
N ILE A 81 -11.42 -20.62 -22.98
CA ILE A 81 -11.08 -20.17 -21.63
C ILE A 81 -12.13 -19.17 -21.20
N TYR A 82 -12.82 -19.47 -20.10
CA TYR A 82 -13.74 -18.58 -19.40
C TYR A 82 -13.08 -18.11 -18.12
N LYS A 83 -13.16 -16.80 -17.84
CA LYS A 83 -12.72 -16.23 -16.57
C LYS A 83 -13.91 -16.21 -15.63
N CYS A 84 -13.78 -16.85 -14.47
CA CYS A 84 -14.78 -16.91 -13.43
C CYS A 84 -14.37 -16.02 -12.26
N HIS A 85 -15.34 -15.57 -11.49
CA HIS A 85 -15.11 -14.95 -10.18
C HIS A 85 -14.69 -16.02 -9.17
N TYR A 86 -14.04 -15.61 -8.10
CA TYR A 86 -13.78 -16.50 -6.95
C TYR A 86 -15.05 -16.74 -6.16
N GLY A 87 -15.73 -15.70 -5.73
CA GLY A 87 -16.92 -15.73 -4.87
C GLY A 87 -16.85 -14.67 -3.79
N SER A 88 -16.69 -15.08 -2.54
CA SER A 88 -16.52 -14.20 -1.38
C SER A 88 -15.04 -13.93 -1.14
N VAL A 89 -14.64 -12.67 -1.13
CA VAL A 89 -13.23 -12.23 -1.01
C VAL A 89 -13.03 -11.45 0.29
N LEU A 90 -12.01 -11.82 1.08
CA LEU A 90 -11.54 -11.02 2.21
C LEU A 90 -10.36 -10.15 1.75
N ILE A 91 -10.44 -8.83 2.03
CA ILE A 91 -9.35 -7.88 1.78
C ILE A 91 -8.93 -7.24 3.10
N ILE A 92 -7.69 -7.48 3.53
CA ILE A 92 -7.11 -6.92 4.75
C ILE A 92 -6.08 -5.86 4.34
N GLY A 93 -6.35 -4.60 4.68
CA GLY A 93 -5.52 -3.44 4.32
C GLY A 93 -4.48 -3.09 5.38
N PRO A 94 -3.36 -2.45 4.96
CA PRO A 94 -2.29 -2.00 5.85
C PRO A 94 -2.55 -0.58 6.36
N TYR A 95 -1.66 -0.10 7.24
CA TYR A 95 -1.74 1.25 7.80
C TYR A 95 -1.06 2.34 6.97
N ASN A 96 -0.10 1.99 6.10
CA ASN A 96 0.80 2.98 5.50
C ASN A 96 0.21 3.74 4.29
N TYR A 97 -0.51 3.07 3.44
CA TYR A 97 -1.39 3.64 2.40
C TYR A 97 -2.78 3.04 2.59
N PRO A 98 -3.45 3.42 3.68
CA PRO A 98 -4.61 2.66 4.17
C PRO A 98 -5.85 2.82 3.30
N PHE A 99 -5.95 3.89 2.51
CA PHE A 99 -7.02 4.06 1.53
C PHE A 99 -6.69 3.32 0.23
N GLN A 100 -5.56 3.62 -0.39
CA GLN A 100 -5.16 3.04 -1.68
C GLN A 100 -5.06 1.51 -1.61
N LEU A 101 -4.31 0.98 -0.64
CA LEU A 101 -4.04 -0.46 -0.57
C LEU A 101 -5.22 -1.30 -0.04
N LEU A 102 -6.30 -0.66 0.40
CA LEU A 102 -7.57 -1.32 0.69
C LEU A 102 -8.54 -1.23 -0.51
N ILE A 103 -8.63 -0.06 -1.15
CA ILE A 103 -9.63 0.19 -2.20
C ILE A 103 -9.15 -0.34 -3.57
N GLU A 104 -7.86 -0.37 -3.86
CA GLU A 104 -7.34 -0.93 -5.11
C GLU A 104 -7.67 -2.43 -5.28
N PRO A 105 -7.44 -3.30 -4.29
CA PRO A 105 -7.93 -4.68 -4.36
C PRO A 105 -9.45 -4.79 -4.45
N LEU A 106 -10.21 -3.87 -3.82
CA LEU A 106 -11.67 -3.81 -3.96
C LEU A 106 -12.09 -3.52 -5.40
N VAL A 107 -11.39 -2.60 -6.10
CA VAL A 107 -11.64 -2.33 -7.53
C VAL A 107 -11.45 -3.59 -8.36
N GLY A 108 -10.39 -4.36 -8.07
CA GLY A 108 -10.13 -5.66 -8.69
C GLY A 108 -11.22 -6.70 -8.40
N ALA A 109 -11.65 -6.78 -7.16
CA ALA A 109 -12.70 -7.72 -6.72
C ALA A 109 -14.06 -7.42 -7.35
N ILE A 110 -14.47 -6.14 -7.41
CA ILE A 110 -15.70 -5.71 -8.12
C ILE A 110 -15.59 -6.04 -9.61
N ALA A 111 -14.45 -5.76 -10.23
CA ALA A 111 -14.22 -6.07 -11.65
C ALA A 111 -14.27 -7.59 -11.92
N GLY A 112 -13.78 -8.40 -10.99
CA GLY A 112 -13.88 -9.85 -11.00
C GLY A 112 -15.32 -10.37 -10.84
N GLY A 113 -16.21 -9.59 -10.23
CA GLY A 113 -17.62 -9.98 -9.97
C GLY A 113 -17.79 -10.70 -8.64
N ASN A 114 -16.94 -10.42 -7.66
CA ASN A 114 -16.95 -11.00 -6.32
C ASN A 114 -17.77 -10.17 -5.34
N THR A 115 -18.19 -10.80 -4.25
CA THR A 115 -18.59 -10.12 -3.01
C THR A 115 -17.37 -9.91 -2.13
N VAL A 116 -17.38 -8.90 -1.24
CA VAL A 116 -16.17 -8.51 -0.53
C VAL A 116 -16.45 -8.20 0.93
N VAL A 117 -15.55 -8.68 1.79
CA VAL A 117 -15.39 -8.20 3.16
C VAL A 117 -14.09 -7.39 3.23
N LEU A 118 -14.19 -6.13 3.61
CA LEU A 118 -13.06 -5.24 3.82
C LEU A 118 -12.70 -5.19 5.30
N LYS A 119 -11.40 -5.30 5.62
CA LYS A 119 -10.85 -5.09 6.96
C LYS A 119 -9.80 -3.98 6.88
N PRO A 120 -10.18 -2.73 7.18
CA PRO A 120 -9.21 -1.63 7.30
C PRO A 120 -8.21 -1.87 8.44
N SER A 121 -7.10 -1.15 8.43
CA SER A 121 -6.13 -1.19 9.52
C SER A 121 -6.67 -0.50 10.76
N GLU A 122 -6.56 -1.15 11.91
CA GLU A 122 -6.89 -0.61 13.23
C GLU A 122 -5.96 0.54 13.68
N TYR A 123 -4.84 0.73 13.00
CA TYR A 123 -3.89 1.81 13.33
C TYR A 123 -4.27 3.16 12.71
N THR A 124 -5.15 3.17 11.72
CA THR A 124 -5.64 4.38 11.05
C THR A 124 -7.11 4.61 11.35
N VAL A 125 -7.37 4.92 12.62
CA VAL A 125 -8.73 4.95 13.23
C VAL A 125 -9.65 5.98 12.58
N ASN A 126 -9.13 7.13 12.17
CA ASN A 126 -9.94 8.18 11.55
C ASN A 126 -10.35 7.76 10.14
N LEU A 127 -9.42 7.21 9.37
CA LEU A 127 -9.72 6.74 8.02
C LEU A 127 -10.65 5.52 8.02
N GLU A 128 -10.48 4.58 8.97
CA GLU A 128 -11.39 3.44 9.14
C GLU A 128 -12.85 3.91 9.26
N LYS A 129 -13.11 4.92 10.11
CA LYS A 129 -14.45 5.50 10.26
C LYS A 129 -15.02 6.08 8.95
N VAL A 130 -14.18 6.74 8.17
CA VAL A 130 -14.57 7.30 6.87
C VAL A 130 -14.89 6.18 5.87
N ILE A 131 -14.06 5.13 5.82
CA ILE A 131 -14.27 3.97 4.94
C ILE A 131 -15.58 3.26 5.27
N ILE A 132 -15.89 3.04 6.55
CA ILE A 132 -17.16 2.42 6.99
C ILE A 132 -18.34 3.23 6.47
N LYS A 133 -18.33 4.54 6.67
CA LYS A 133 -19.39 5.43 6.19
C LYS A 133 -19.53 5.39 4.66
N MET A 134 -18.41 5.52 3.96
CA MET A 134 -18.33 5.56 2.52
C MET A 134 -18.86 4.28 1.87
N ILE A 135 -18.45 3.12 2.37
CA ILE A 135 -18.88 1.83 1.82
C ILE A 135 -20.35 1.56 2.11
N LYS A 136 -20.85 1.87 3.32
CA LYS A 136 -22.29 1.77 3.65
C LYS A 136 -23.17 2.68 2.80
N ASP A 137 -22.69 3.86 2.42
CA ASP A 137 -23.38 4.76 1.50
C ASP A 137 -23.39 4.24 0.03
N ALA A 138 -22.33 3.52 -0.34
CA ALA A 138 -22.17 3.00 -1.69
C ALA A 138 -22.88 1.67 -1.93
N PHE A 139 -22.83 0.74 -0.98
CA PHE A 139 -23.20 -0.65 -1.22
C PHE A 139 -24.00 -1.26 -0.07
N ASN A 140 -24.84 -2.24 -0.41
CA ASN A 140 -25.47 -3.10 0.58
C ASN A 140 -24.41 -4.02 1.19
N GLU A 141 -24.55 -4.32 2.48
CA GLU A 141 -23.63 -5.15 3.25
C GLU A 141 -23.48 -6.57 2.69
N GLU A 142 -24.55 -7.11 2.11
CA GLU A 142 -24.54 -8.41 1.41
C GLU A 142 -23.62 -8.46 0.19
N TYR A 143 -23.26 -7.30 -0.37
CA TYR A 143 -22.36 -7.19 -1.52
C TYR A 143 -20.95 -6.78 -1.10
N ILE A 144 -20.81 -5.70 -0.34
CA ILE A 144 -19.54 -5.22 0.20
C ILE A 144 -19.74 -4.82 1.66
N ALA A 145 -19.14 -5.58 2.56
CA ALA A 145 -19.15 -5.33 4.00
C ALA A 145 -17.81 -4.71 4.46
N VAL A 146 -17.83 -3.94 5.55
CA VAL A 146 -16.64 -3.47 6.24
C VAL A 146 -16.68 -3.94 7.67
N VAL A 147 -15.65 -4.64 8.11
CA VAL A 147 -15.49 -5.12 9.49
C VAL A 147 -14.35 -4.36 10.14
N SER A 148 -14.62 -3.69 11.25
CA SER A 148 -13.63 -3.01 12.10
C SER A 148 -13.19 -3.90 13.25
N GLY A 149 -12.01 -3.62 13.78
CA GLY A 149 -11.48 -4.30 14.96
C GLY A 149 -9.97 -4.57 14.85
N ASP A 150 -9.43 -5.15 15.91
CA ASP A 150 -8.02 -5.44 16.10
C ASP A 150 -7.59 -6.81 15.54
N TYR A 151 -6.44 -7.31 15.99
CA TYR A 151 -5.90 -8.60 15.59
C TYR A 151 -6.81 -9.80 15.95
N GLN A 152 -7.67 -9.68 16.97
CA GLN A 152 -8.62 -10.75 17.35
C GLN A 152 -9.69 -10.88 16.28
N VAL A 153 -10.21 -9.75 15.79
CA VAL A 153 -11.16 -9.73 14.66
C VAL A 153 -10.50 -10.26 13.39
N ASN A 154 -9.24 -9.87 13.10
CA ASN A 154 -8.48 -10.45 11.99
C ASN A 154 -8.39 -11.98 12.09
N SER A 155 -8.08 -12.51 13.28
CA SER A 155 -8.01 -13.96 13.51
C SER A 155 -9.33 -14.64 13.28
N ALA A 156 -10.44 -14.06 13.79
CA ALA A 156 -11.79 -14.59 13.60
C ALA A 156 -12.20 -14.58 12.11
N LEU A 157 -11.91 -13.51 11.37
CA LEU A 157 -12.17 -13.46 9.93
C LEU A 157 -11.40 -14.53 9.16
N LEU A 158 -10.15 -14.80 9.53
CA LEU A 158 -9.33 -15.83 8.88
C LEU A 158 -9.77 -17.27 9.22
N ASP A 159 -10.63 -17.48 10.21
CA ASP A 159 -11.26 -18.76 10.53
C ASP A 159 -12.57 -18.99 9.75
N LEU A 160 -13.04 -17.98 8.99
CA LEU A 160 -14.20 -18.11 8.12
C LEU A 160 -13.81 -18.65 6.74
N GLU A 161 -14.80 -19.22 6.04
CA GLU A 161 -14.62 -19.75 4.68
C GLU A 161 -14.78 -18.62 3.65
N PHE A 162 -13.65 -18.15 3.11
CA PHE A 162 -13.59 -17.27 1.95
C PHE A 162 -13.11 -18.04 0.72
N ASP A 163 -13.48 -17.56 -0.46
CA ASP A 163 -12.98 -18.12 -1.73
C ASP A 163 -11.64 -17.52 -2.16
N TYR A 164 -11.26 -16.39 -1.55
CA TYR A 164 -9.98 -15.70 -1.82
C TYR A 164 -9.63 -14.72 -0.70
N ILE A 165 -8.34 -14.61 -0.35
CA ILE A 165 -7.85 -13.62 0.62
C ILE A 165 -6.77 -12.76 -0.02
N PHE A 166 -6.94 -11.44 0.04
CA PHE A 166 -5.94 -10.45 -0.31
C PHE A 166 -5.45 -9.76 0.96
N PHE A 167 -4.19 -9.89 1.26
CA PHE A 167 -3.57 -9.33 2.46
C PHE A 167 -2.41 -8.42 2.10
N THR A 168 -2.38 -7.22 2.67
CA THR A 168 -1.21 -6.33 2.64
C THR A 168 -0.77 -6.02 4.06
N GLY A 169 0.51 -6.28 4.39
CA GLY A 169 1.02 -6.04 5.73
C GLY A 169 2.42 -6.59 5.97
N SER A 170 2.72 -6.96 7.22
CA SER A 170 4.02 -7.48 7.59
C SER A 170 4.21 -8.96 7.21
N VAL A 171 5.46 -9.36 6.97
CA VAL A 171 5.83 -10.77 6.70
C VAL A 171 5.32 -11.72 7.78
N ASN A 172 5.42 -11.32 9.06
CA ASN A 172 5.00 -12.17 10.18
C ASN A 172 3.49 -12.44 10.15
N VAL A 173 2.68 -11.40 9.90
CA VAL A 173 1.22 -11.58 9.77
C VAL A 173 0.87 -12.31 8.47
N GLY A 174 1.58 -12.06 7.36
CA GLY A 174 1.41 -12.79 6.11
C GLY A 174 1.60 -14.30 6.26
N LYS A 175 2.58 -14.75 7.08
CA LYS A 175 2.76 -16.17 7.41
C LYS A 175 1.54 -16.74 8.14
N ILE A 176 0.96 -16.01 9.08
CA ILE A 176 -0.27 -16.42 9.80
C ILE A 176 -1.45 -16.54 8.82
N VAL A 177 -1.60 -15.56 7.92
CA VAL A 177 -2.66 -15.60 6.88
C VAL A 177 -2.49 -16.83 5.99
N MET A 178 -1.28 -17.11 5.53
CA MET A 178 -0.97 -18.26 4.70
C MET A 178 -1.25 -19.59 5.43
N GLU A 179 -0.84 -19.71 6.68
CA GLU A 179 -1.12 -20.89 7.51
C GLU A 179 -2.61 -21.14 7.68
N LYS A 180 -3.39 -20.10 8.00
CA LYS A 180 -4.83 -20.20 8.15
C LYS A 180 -5.52 -20.57 6.82
N ALA A 181 -5.19 -19.88 5.74
CA ALA A 181 -5.77 -20.12 4.42
C ALA A 181 -5.48 -21.52 3.89
N SER A 182 -4.29 -22.09 4.18
CA SER A 182 -3.88 -23.42 3.72
C SER A 182 -4.77 -24.56 4.24
N LYS A 183 -5.42 -24.38 5.40
CA LYS A 183 -6.30 -25.40 6.00
C LYS A 183 -7.52 -25.70 5.11
N ASN A 184 -8.03 -24.69 4.42
CA ASN A 184 -9.17 -24.79 3.52
C ASN A 184 -8.79 -24.63 2.05
N LEU A 185 -7.47 -24.67 1.73
CA LEU A 185 -6.92 -24.47 0.37
C LEU A 185 -7.38 -23.15 -0.30
N ILE A 186 -7.59 -22.11 0.52
CA ILE A 186 -8.01 -20.79 0.02
C ILE A 186 -6.83 -20.15 -0.73
N PRO A 187 -7.00 -19.76 -2.00
CA PRO A 187 -5.98 -19.02 -2.73
C PRO A 187 -5.79 -17.62 -2.13
N ILE A 188 -4.55 -17.18 -2.03
CA ILE A 188 -4.18 -15.92 -1.40
C ILE A 188 -3.26 -15.08 -2.27
N THR A 189 -3.33 -13.75 -2.12
CA THR A 189 -2.25 -12.82 -2.48
C THR A 189 -1.73 -12.16 -1.20
N LEU A 190 -0.40 -12.18 -1.05
CA LEU A 190 0.32 -11.54 0.05
C LEU A 190 1.19 -10.42 -0.52
N GLU A 191 0.82 -9.17 -0.20
CA GLU A 191 1.64 -8.00 -0.43
C GLU A 191 2.35 -7.65 0.89
N LEU A 192 3.68 -7.72 0.90
CA LEU A 192 4.47 -7.70 2.13
C LEU A 192 5.49 -6.56 2.12
N GLY A 193 6.17 -6.35 3.25
CA GLY A 193 7.27 -5.41 3.35
C GLY A 193 8.48 -5.85 2.54
N GLY A 194 9.35 -4.91 2.23
CA GLY A 194 10.58 -5.13 1.46
C GLY A 194 11.77 -4.39 2.05
N LYS A 195 12.95 -4.76 1.56
CA LYS A 195 14.25 -4.12 1.79
C LYS A 195 14.84 -3.80 0.42
N SER A 196 14.29 -2.77 -0.24
CA SER A 196 14.61 -2.46 -1.63
C SER A 196 16.03 -1.89 -1.76
N PRO A 197 16.97 -2.60 -2.39
CA PRO A 197 18.31 -2.12 -2.63
C PRO A 197 18.32 -1.02 -3.71
N VAL A 198 19.22 -0.05 -3.56
CA VAL A 198 19.56 0.90 -4.61
C VAL A 198 21.01 0.69 -4.98
N ILE A 199 21.32 0.60 -6.26
CA ILE A 199 22.68 0.50 -6.77
C ILE A 199 23.00 1.78 -7.52
N VAL A 200 24.08 2.47 -7.12
CA VAL A 200 24.55 3.70 -7.76
C VAL A 200 26.00 3.49 -8.23
N ASP A 201 26.14 3.36 -9.52
CA ASP A 201 27.41 3.21 -10.21
C ASP A 201 28.12 4.57 -10.39
N ASN A 202 29.46 4.57 -10.59
CA ASN A 202 30.25 5.79 -10.73
C ASN A 202 29.92 6.60 -12.00
N SER A 203 29.23 5.99 -12.97
CA SER A 203 28.74 6.69 -14.17
C SER A 203 27.42 7.46 -13.94
N ALA A 204 26.79 7.29 -12.75
CA ALA A 204 25.50 7.87 -12.45
C ALA A 204 25.56 9.40 -12.29
N ASN A 205 24.49 10.11 -12.71
CA ASN A 205 24.32 11.51 -12.37
C ASN A 205 23.89 11.66 -10.90
N LEU A 206 24.79 12.02 -10.00
CA LEU A 206 24.56 12.04 -8.55
C LEU A 206 23.39 12.93 -8.14
N LYS A 207 23.25 14.13 -8.73
CA LYS A 207 22.16 15.06 -8.40
C LYS A 207 20.80 14.47 -8.73
N ILE A 208 20.65 13.86 -9.91
CA ILE A 208 19.40 13.24 -10.34
C ILE A 208 19.14 11.99 -9.49
N SER A 209 20.17 11.18 -9.27
CA SER A 209 20.06 9.96 -8.44
C SER A 209 19.62 10.29 -7.02
N ALA A 210 20.28 11.27 -6.39
CA ALA A 210 19.92 11.71 -5.04
C ALA A 210 18.47 12.22 -4.96
N LYS A 211 18.01 13.04 -5.90
CA LYS A 211 16.61 13.52 -5.93
C LYS A 211 15.61 12.37 -6.04
N ARG A 212 15.84 11.40 -6.92
CA ARG A 212 14.94 10.25 -7.10
C ARG A 212 14.93 9.33 -5.88
N ILE A 213 16.09 9.06 -5.30
CA ILE A 213 16.24 8.19 -4.13
C ILE A 213 15.57 8.84 -2.92
N MET A 214 15.87 10.13 -2.64
CA MET A 214 15.29 10.84 -1.50
C MET A 214 13.78 11.05 -1.68
N TRP A 215 13.31 11.36 -2.88
CA TRP A 215 11.88 11.44 -3.14
C TRP A 215 11.19 10.11 -2.82
N GLY A 216 11.67 8.99 -3.35
CA GLY A 216 11.09 7.67 -3.11
C GLY A 216 11.20 7.21 -1.65
N LYS A 217 12.24 7.66 -0.91
CA LYS A 217 12.44 7.32 0.50
C LYS A 217 11.59 8.15 1.44
N LEU A 218 11.43 9.45 1.17
CA LEU A 218 10.86 10.39 2.15
C LEU A 218 9.34 10.50 2.07
N ILE A 219 8.72 10.08 0.97
CA ILE A 219 7.26 9.96 0.87
C ILE A 219 6.75 9.10 2.02
N ASN A 220 5.67 9.56 2.67
CA ASN A 220 5.02 8.89 3.79
C ASN A 220 6.00 8.62 4.97
N ALA A 221 6.98 9.50 5.17
CA ALA A 221 8.06 9.34 6.16
C ALA A 221 8.80 7.98 6.04
N GLY A 222 8.94 7.46 4.81
CA GLY A 222 9.61 6.18 4.54
C GLY A 222 8.78 4.93 4.82
N GLN A 223 7.53 5.06 5.22
CA GLN A 223 6.63 3.94 5.55
C GLN A 223 6.04 3.31 4.29
N THR A 224 6.90 2.88 3.36
CA THR A 224 6.53 2.37 2.04
C THR A 224 7.25 1.04 1.77
N CYS A 225 6.51 0.02 1.37
CA CYS A 225 7.04 -1.32 1.12
C CYS A 225 8.13 -1.36 0.03
N VAL A 226 8.06 -0.47 -0.95
CA VAL A 226 9.00 -0.33 -2.07
C VAL A 226 9.94 0.87 -1.93
N ALA A 227 9.99 1.52 -0.75
CA ALA A 227 10.91 2.64 -0.53
C ALA A 227 12.36 2.20 -0.70
N PRO A 228 13.24 3.02 -1.28
CA PRO A 228 14.67 2.83 -1.18
C PRO A 228 15.08 2.60 0.28
N ASP A 229 15.75 1.48 0.58
CA ASP A 229 16.10 1.12 1.96
C ASP A 229 17.59 1.29 2.22
N TYR A 230 18.41 0.53 1.53
CA TYR A 230 19.86 0.68 1.58
C TYR A 230 20.45 0.96 0.21
N VAL A 231 21.60 1.64 0.20
CA VAL A 231 22.26 2.07 -1.02
C VAL A 231 23.65 1.43 -1.12
N LEU A 232 23.89 0.72 -2.21
CA LEU A 232 25.20 0.24 -2.63
C LEU A 232 25.77 1.25 -3.61
N ALA A 233 26.67 2.09 -3.13
CA ALA A 233 27.35 3.12 -3.93
C ALA A 233 28.75 2.68 -4.27
N HIS A 234 29.20 2.96 -5.52
CA HIS A 234 30.60 2.80 -5.91
C HIS A 234 31.50 3.67 -5.00
N GLU A 235 32.67 3.16 -4.63
CA GLU A 235 33.56 3.80 -3.66
C GLU A 235 33.96 5.25 -4.05
N ASP A 236 34.21 5.50 -5.33
CA ASP A 236 34.59 6.82 -5.84
C ASP A 236 33.55 7.91 -5.64
N ILE A 237 32.26 7.52 -5.52
CA ILE A 237 31.13 8.48 -5.43
C ILE A 237 30.45 8.46 -4.05
N TYR A 238 30.87 7.60 -3.15
CA TYR A 238 30.18 7.30 -1.90
C TYR A 238 29.95 8.55 -1.04
N ASP A 239 31.01 9.32 -0.77
CA ASP A 239 30.91 10.52 0.07
C ASP A 239 30.15 11.66 -0.59
N ASP A 240 30.31 11.84 -1.90
CA ASP A 240 29.61 12.88 -2.64
C ASP A 240 28.11 12.57 -2.79
N LEU A 241 27.74 11.30 -2.91
CA LEU A 241 26.33 10.89 -2.91
C LEU A 241 25.66 11.18 -1.56
N VAL A 242 26.36 10.94 -0.45
CA VAL A 242 25.85 11.29 0.90
C VAL A 242 25.62 12.79 1.03
N LYS A 243 26.57 13.63 0.56
CA LYS A 243 26.41 15.10 0.54
C LYS A 243 25.20 15.53 -0.30
N GLU A 244 25.02 14.93 -1.47
CA GLU A 244 23.85 15.23 -2.32
C GLU A 244 22.53 14.77 -1.66
N PHE A 245 22.50 13.66 -0.92
CA PHE A 245 21.32 13.27 -0.14
C PHE A 245 20.95 14.33 0.90
N ILE A 246 21.88 14.77 1.72
CA ILE A 246 21.66 15.81 2.73
C ILE A 246 21.15 17.10 2.09
N LYS A 247 21.76 17.51 0.98
CA LYS A 247 21.33 18.69 0.23
C LYS A 247 19.90 18.57 -0.28
N VAL A 248 19.52 17.42 -0.82
CA VAL A 248 18.16 17.16 -1.34
C VAL A 248 17.14 17.13 -0.22
N ILE A 249 17.44 16.54 0.94
CA ILE A 249 16.56 16.57 2.11
C ILE A 249 16.23 18.02 2.49
N LYS A 250 17.27 18.88 2.57
CA LYS A 250 17.09 20.32 2.86
C LYS A 250 16.36 21.07 1.75
N GLU A 251 16.59 20.71 0.48
CA GLU A 251 15.87 21.28 -0.67
C GLU A 251 14.38 20.98 -0.61
N PHE A 252 14.00 19.75 -0.20
CA PHE A 252 12.59 19.32 -0.17
C PHE A 252 11.82 19.84 1.06
N TYR A 253 12.45 19.87 2.22
CA TYR A 253 11.76 20.11 3.49
C TYR A 253 12.29 21.30 4.29
N GLY A 254 13.34 22.00 3.80
CA GLY A 254 13.97 23.10 4.53
C GLY A 254 14.97 22.63 5.60
N GLU A 255 15.51 23.58 6.36
CA GLU A 255 16.46 23.29 7.45
C GLU A 255 15.76 22.76 8.72
N ASP A 256 14.54 23.22 8.99
CA ASP A 256 13.72 22.76 10.13
C ASP A 256 12.61 21.83 9.62
N ILE A 257 12.95 20.57 9.44
CA ILE A 257 12.01 19.54 8.99
C ILE A 257 11.02 19.14 10.10
N THR A 258 11.33 19.35 11.37
CA THR A 258 10.49 18.95 12.50
C THR A 258 9.14 19.65 12.44
N ASN A 259 9.14 20.94 12.09
CA ASN A 259 7.96 21.77 11.96
C ASN A 259 7.34 21.77 10.56
N ASN A 260 7.96 21.04 9.63
CA ASN A 260 7.44 20.96 8.25
C ASN A 260 6.18 20.10 8.19
N LYS A 261 5.07 20.70 7.75
CA LYS A 261 3.76 20.03 7.62
C LYS A 261 3.65 19.16 6.37
N GLU A 262 4.62 19.22 5.47
CA GLU A 262 4.65 18.37 4.27
C GLU A 262 5.32 17.02 4.53
N PHE A 263 6.03 16.87 5.67
CA PHE A 263 6.65 15.61 6.05
C PHE A 263 5.71 14.78 6.94
N GLY A 264 5.44 13.53 6.54
CA GLY A 264 4.53 12.63 7.25
C GLY A 264 4.98 12.27 8.68
N ARG A 265 4.14 11.52 9.38
CA ARG A 265 4.38 11.07 10.77
C ARG A 265 4.36 9.55 10.85
N ILE A 266 5.07 9.01 11.81
CA ILE A 266 5.06 7.56 12.10
C ILE A 266 3.70 7.19 12.70
N VAL A 267 3.14 6.08 12.24
CA VAL A 267 1.74 5.71 12.52
C VAL A 267 1.40 5.58 14.01
N ASN A 268 2.31 5.05 14.84
CA ASN A 268 2.08 4.82 16.26
C ASN A 268 3.38 4.63 17.07
N ASP A 269 3.26 4.61 18.39
CA ASP A 269 4.38 4.48 19.35
C ASP A 269 5.12 3.14 19.22
N LYS A 270 4.44 2.07 18.83
CA LYS A 270 5.08 0.77 18.61
C LYS A 270 6.13 0.88 17.49
N HIS A 271 5.79 1.54 16.39
CA HIS A 271 6.72 1.78 15.29
C HIS A 271 7.76 2.83 15.63
N MET A 272 7.41 3.88 16.41
CA MET A 272 8.37 4.83 16.96
C MET A 272 9.46 4.11 17.77
N ASN A 273 9.07 3.27 18.74
CA ASN A 273 10.01 2.51 19.58
C ASN A 273 10.89 1.55 18.74
N ARG A 274 10.32 0.88 17.73
CA ARG A 274 11.10 0.01 16.84
C ARG A 274 12.19 0.78 16.10
N LEU A 275 11.87 1.94 15.56
CA LEU A 275 12.83 2.79 14.83
C LEU A 275 13.86 3.41 15.78
N LYS A 276 13.44 3.85 16.96
CA LYS A 276 14.35 4.31 18.01
C LYS A 276 15.42 3.26 18.35
N ASN A 277 15.01 2.01 18.56
CA ASN A 277 15.95 0.94 18.88
C ASN A 277 16.98 0.70 17.77
N ILE A 278 16.59 0.84 16.49
CA ILE A 278 17.52 0.77 15.36
C ILE A 278 18.52 1.92 15.41
N LEU A 279 18.04 3.15 15.63
CA LEU A 279 18.91 4.34 15.70
C LEU A 279 19.86 4.30 16.90
N GLU A 280 19.42 3.77 18.04
CA GLU A 280 20.27 3.59 19.22
C GLU A 280 21.36 2.54 18.99
N HIS A 281 21.03 1.43 18.32
CA HIS A 281 21.99 0.37 17.98
C HIS A 281 23.10 0.89 17.06
N ASP A 282 22.74 1.67 16.05
CA ASP A 282 23.70 2.18 15.04
C ASP A 282 24.05 3.68 15.24
N LYS A 283 23.94 4.19 16.46
CA LYS A 283 24.12 5.61 16.77
C LYS A 283 25.44 6.19 16.27
N ASN A 284 26.51 5.43 16.33
CA ASN A 284 27.85 5.81 15.86
C ASN A 284 27.99 5.82 14.34
N LYS A 285 27.02 5.30 13.59
CA LYS A 285 26.99 5.28 12.13
C LYS A 285 26.13 6.40 11.53
N ILE A 286 25.39 7.15 12.36
CA ILE A 286 24.55 8.26 11.91
C ILE A 286 25.43 9.42 11.47
N VAL A 287 25.23 9.87 10.23
CA VAL A 287 25.94 11.03 9.66
C VAL A 287 25.01 12.22 9.37
N TYR A 288 23.71 12.01 9.43
CA TYR A 288 22.70 13.06 9.30
C TYR A 288 21.39 12.61 9.96
N GLY A 289 20.68 13.55 10.61
CA GLY A 289 19.40 13.28 11.26
C GLY A 289 19.55 12.52 12.60
N GLY A 290 18.58 11.67 12.91
CA GLY A 290 18.55 10.88 14.14
C GLY A 290 17.71 11.50 15.25
N GLU A 291 17.08 12.66 15.00
CA GLU A 291 16.18 13.29 15.96
C GLU A 291 14.86 12.54 16.05
N ILE A 292 14.38 12.37 17.29
CA ILE A 292 13.13 11.66 17.59
C ILE A 292 12.27 12.54 18.49
N ASP A 293 11.02 12.77 18.07
CA ASP A 293 9.99 13.42 18.87
C ASP A 293 8.78 12.49 18.98
N PHE A 294 8.60 11.89 20.16
CA PHE A 294 7.50 10.97 20.44
C PHE A 294 6.15 11.67 20.50
N GLU A 295 6.10 12.89 21.00
CA GLU A 295 4.84 13.65 21.15
C GLU A 295 4.21 13.89 19.78
N ASN A 296 5.03 14.24 18.79
CA ASN A 296 4.61 14.50 17.43
C ASN A 296 4.75 13.28 16.49
N ARG A 297 5.13 12.12 17.02
CA ARG A 297 5.41 10.89 16.21
C ARG A 297 6.36 11.15 15.05
N PHE A 298 7.35 11.99 15.27
CA PHE A 298 8.31 12.41 14.26
C PHE A 298 9.66 11.71 14.46
N ILE A 299 10.24 11.29 13.35
CA ILE A 299 11.65 10.87 13.24
C ILE A 299 12.22 11.58 12.02
N SER A 300 13.32 12.32 12.21
CA SER A 300 13.96 13.02 11.10
C SER A 300 14.48 12.05 10.04
N PRO A 301 14.53 12.44 8.76
CA PRO A 301 15.29 11.69 7.75
C PRO A 301 16.69 11.40 8.26
N THR A 302 17.07 10.12 8.29
CA THR A 302 18.34 9.70 8.89
C THR A 302 19.18 8.93 7.89
N ILE A 303 20.46 9.30 7.81
CA ILE A 303 21.45 8.62 6.95
C ILE A 303 22.49 7.96 7.84
N LEU A 304 22.68 6.66 7.65
CA LEU A 304 23.74 5.89 8.27
C LEU A 304 24.79 5.52 7.22
N LYS A 305 26.07 5.53 7.62
CA LYS A 305 27.20 5.11 6.80
C LYS A 305 27.82 3.83 7.34
N ASN A 306 28.48 3.07 6.47
CA ASN A 306 29.21 1.86 6.83
C ASN A 306 28.39 0.88 7.68
N VAL A 307 27.14 0.67 7.25
CA VAL A 307 26.23 -0.29 7.89
C VAL A 307 26.62 -1.72 7.50
N ASP A 308 26.52 -2.64 8.46
CA ASP A 308 26.73 -4.05 8.20
C ASP A 308 25.45 -4.65 7.62
N LEU A 309 25.60 -5.67 6.78
CA LEU A 309 24.46 -6.40 6.19
C LEU A 309 23.87 -7.48 7.11
N ASN A 310 24.39 -7.62 8.34
CA ASN A 310 24.00 -8.61 9.34
C ASN A 310 22.96 -8.09 10.32
#